data_055438363c56bb7d0eae7a991406cdd9
#
_entry.id   055438363c56bb7d0eae7a991406cdd9
#
_cell.length_a   1.000
_cell.length_b   1.000
_cell.length_c   1.000
_cell.angle_alpha   90.00
_cell.angle_beta   90.00
_cell.angle_gamma   90.00
#
_symmetry.space_group_name_H-M   'P 1'
#
loop_
_entity.id
_entity.type
_entity.pdbx_description
1 polymer ?
#
loop_
_entity_poly.entity_id
_entity_poly.type
_entity_poly.pdbx_seq_one_letter_code
_entity_poly.pdbx_strand_id
1 'polypeptide(L)'
;ETASYACEKSARAYKLRLLLIRLLLRLGCLKLAVYHFDALELKAVQLDTMPHYLLDRNASFGGSHAADVGNHWEGGIKDFYELSAFEVPEALGRAFLNGKFSQVSDLCDFYDCVEGSYARLILLVDMLCSKLVTQDLVDSERDHAVKLLQYIFDMIQADRLSDQRDTHLLPWINETQKTHLESVLSCGPLRKKQWLKAMLEILSVALPTPSAPTDISSDVLTGPEGALLDLARALREGTNLAAPSFFEQMHTYASQATAPFEMLHAAWTGIMGLRLLEAVGEGTNKDIKDLLGPVAGSALSNIHDLLIKEMDKNIHVNLTERLGASGLAFIQDVDSGRKDALKDALRPYQAVLRTIA
;
A
#
# COMPACT_ATOMS: atom_id res chain seq x y z
N GLU A 1 14.00 18.86 -7.17
CA GLU A 1 15.17 19.59 -6.66
C GLU A 1 14.74 20.87 -5.94
N THR A 2 14.04 21.79 -6.56
CA THR A 2 13.59 23.06 -5.93
C THR A 2 12.79 22.81 -4.65
N ALA A 3 11.92 21.80 -4.65
CA ALA A 3 11.13 21.41 -3.48
C ALA A 3 12.01 20.85 -2.36
N SER A 4 12.97 19.98 -2.68
CA SER A 4 13.93 19.42 -1.71
C SER A 4 14.79 20.52 -1.07
N TYR A 5 15.38 21.38 -1.88
CA TYR A 5 16.15 22.52 -1.41
C TYR A 5 15.34 23.45 -0.49
N ALA A 6 14.08 23.75 -0.85
CA ALA A 6 13.22 24.59 -0.03
C ALA A 6 12.85 23.92 1.30
N CYS A 7 12.66 22.58 1.31
CA CYS A 7 12.43 21.81 2.55
C CYS A 7 13.65 21.78 3.48
N GLU A 8 14.86 21.78 2.92
CA GLU A 8 16.11 21.89 3.72
C GLU A 8 16.28 23.28 4.35
N LYS A 9 15.89 24.31 3.62
CA LYS A 9 16.00 25.72 4.10
C LYS A 9 14.90 26.15 5.05
N SER A 10 13.75 25.47 5.02
CA SER A 10 12.60 25.78 5.86
C SER A 10 11.98 24.53 6.48
N ALA A 11 12.24 24.33 7.78
CA ALA A 11 11.61 23.24 8.54
C ALA A 11 10.06 23.32 8.54
N ARG A 12 9.49 24.51 8.28
CA ARG A 12 8.05 24.78 8.30
C ARG A 12 7.35 24.64 6.94
N ALA A 13 8.06 24.20 5.91
CA ALA A 13 7.50 24.03 4.56
C ALA A 13 6.67 22.72 4.45
N TYR A 14 5.73 22.48 5.35
CA TYR A 14 4.97 21.22 5.47
C TYR A 14 4.26 20.82 4.17
N LYS A 15 3.53 21.74 3.53
CA LYS A 15 2.80 21.43 2.28
C LYS A 15 3.74 21.04 1.14
N LEU A 16 4.90 21.70 1.05
CA LEU A 16 5.91 21.40 0.04
C LEU A 16 6.56 20.02 0.32
N ARG A 17 6.74 19.68 1.60
CA ARG A 17 7.26 18.40 2.02
C ARG A 17 6.27 17.26 1.69
N LEU A 18 4.96 17.45 1.94
CA LEU A 18 3.92 16.51 1.53
C LEU A 18 3.88 16.31 0.01
N LEU A 19 4.00 17.40 -0.76
CA LEU A 19 4.11 17.32 -2.20
C LEU A 19 5.33 16.49 -2.64
N LEU A 20 6.48 16.73 -2.02
CA LEU A 20 7.71 16.01 -2.33
C LEU A 20 7.58 14.51 -2.00
N ILE A 21 6.99 14.16 -0.87
CA ILE A 21 6.70 12.76 -0.49
C ILE A 21 5.89 12.07 -1.59
N ARG A 22 4.78 12.68 -2.05
CA ARG A 22 3.94 12.09 -3.10
C ARG A 22 4.68 11.94 -4.43
N LEU A 23 5.49 12.92 -4.81
CA LEU A 23 6.33 12.84 -6.01
C LEU A 23 7.37 11.70 -5.91
N LEU A 24 8.02 11.55 -4.75
CA LEU A 24 9.01 10.49 -4.52
C LEU A 24 8.36 9.10 -4.56
N LEU A 25 7.16 8.93 -4.02
CA LEU A 25 6.40 7.68 -4.13
C LEU A 25 6.09 7.35 -5.60
N ARG A 26 5.62 8.31 -6.38
CA ARG A 26 5.39 8.11 -7.84
C ARG A 26 6.65 7.71 -8.59
N LEU A 27 7.81 8.21 -8.16
CA LEU A 27 9.12 7.85 -8.72
C LEU A 27 9.67 6.52 -8.18
N GLY A 28 8.98 5.83 -7.30
CA GLY A 28 9.43 4.58 -6.68
C GLY A 28 10.48 4.76 -5.58
N CYS A 29 10.66 5.98 -5.05
CA CYS A 29 11.72 6.33 -4.12
C CYS A 29 11.22 6.37 -2.68
N LEU A 30 10.71 5.24 -2.15
CA LEU A 30 10.12 5.15 -0.82
C LEU A 30 11.08 5.62 0.29
N LYS A 31 12.34 5.24 0.24
CA LYS A 31 13.33 5.59 1.27
C LYS A 31 13.48 7.11 1.47
N LEU A 32 13.53 7.87 0.39
CA LEU A 32 13.57 9.33 0.46
C LEU A 32 12.22 9.92 0.90
N ALA A 33 11.11 9.29 0.49
CA ALA A 33 9.78 9.70 0.95
C ALA A 33 9.65 9.52 2.47
N VAL A 34 10.14 8.41 3.03
CA VAL A 34 10.22 8.15 4.48
C VAL A 34 11.04 9.24 5.19
N TYR A 35 12.24 9.56 4.70
CA TYR A 35 13.06 10.62 5.27
C TYR A 35 12.31 11.96 5.38
N HIS A 36 11.58 12.35 4.32
CA HIS A 36 10.79 13.58 4.35
C HIS A 36 9.54 13.47 5.22
N PHE A 37 8.97 12.28 5.37
CA PHE A 37 7.83 12.04 6.25
C PHE A 37 8.22 12.13 7.72
N ASP A 38 9.34 11.54 8.12
CA ASP A 38 9.88 11.65 9.47
C ASP A 38 10.14 13.11 9.88
N ALA A 39 10.64 13.89 8.94
CA ALA A 39 10.88 15.32 9.17
C ALA A 39 9.57 16.16 9.27
N LEU A 40 8.37 15.57 9.16
CA LEU A 40 7.11 16.21 9.53
C LEU A 40 6.88 16.20 11.04
N GLU A 41 7.54 15.29 11.78
CA GLU A 41 7.43 15.12 13.24
C GLU A 41 5.96 14.98 13.71
N LEU A 42 5.20 14.12 13.01
CA LEU A 42 3.77 13.90 13.27
C LEU A 42 3.54 13.39 14.70
N LYS A 43 2.49 13.86 15.34
CA LYS A 43 2.16 13.52 16.75
C LYS A 43 0.66 13.35 16.92
N ALA A 44 0.28 12.54 17.91
CA ALA A 44 -1.10 12.32 18.34
C ALA A 44 -2.02 12.02 17.15
N VAL A 45 -3.14 12.72 17.02
CA VAL A 45 -4.14 12.50 15.97
C VAL A 45 -3.59 12.59 14.54
N GLN A 46 -2.46 13.29 14.31
CA GLN A 46 -1.82 13.35 13.01
C GLN A 46 -1.29 11.98 12.55
N LEU A 47 -1.03 11.08 13.50
CA LEU A 47 -0.65 9.69 13.20
C LEU A 47 -1.79 8.85 12.65
N ASP A 48 -3.03 9.34 12.72
CA ASP A 48 -4.20 8.76 12.05
C ASP A 48 -4.56 9.50 10.76
N THR A 49 -4.51 10.84 10.79
CA THR A 49 -5.03 11.65 9.68
C THR A 49 -4.07 11.78 8.51
N MET A 50 -2.75 11.67 8.70
CA MET A 50 -1.73 11.96 7.68
C MET A 50 -0.93 10.77 7.14
N PRO A 51 -0.94 9.56 7.71
CA PRO A 51 -0.10 8.45 7.22
C PRO A 51 -0.35 8.11 5.75
N HIS A 52 -1.54 8.32 5.23
CA HIS A 52 -1.89 8.03 3.83
C HIS A 52 -1.01 8.79 2.82
N TYR A 53 -0.34 9.89 3.21
CA TYR A 53 0.60 10.59 2.34
C TYR A 53 1.84 9.76 2.02
N LEU A 54 2.32 8.97 2.97
CA LEU A 54 3.44 8.05 2.79
C LEU A 54 2.97 6.63 2.50
N LEU A 55 1.99 6.16 3.28
CA LEU A 55 1.64 4.75 3.40
C LEU A 55 0.57 4.28 2.40
N ASP A 56 0.32 5.03 1.31
CA ASP A 56 -0.61 4.63 0.27
C ASP A 56 0.01 3.54 -0.63
N ARG A 57 -0.53 2.33 -0.58
CA ARG A 57 -0.07 1.14 -1.35
C ARG A 57 1.40 0.78 -1.12
N ASN A 58 1.86 0.90 0.12
CA ASN A 58 3.23 0.59 0.50
C ASN A 58 3.67 -0.82 0.16
N ALA A 59 2.79 -1.80 0.27
CA ALA A 59 3.08 -3.16 -0.08
C ALA A 59 3.68 -3.30 -1.49
N SER A 60 3.34 -2.39 -2.40
CA SER A 60 3.83 -2.37 -3.78
C SER A 60 5.33 -2.08 -3.92
N PHE A 61 5.97 -1.53 -2.90
CA PHE A 61 7.40 -1.21 -2.95
C PHE A 61 8.32 -2.40 -2.59
N GLY A 62 7.75 -3.53 -2.13
CA GLY A 62 8.49 -4.80 -1.92
C GLY A 62 9.25 -4.91 -0.59
N GLY A 63 9.88 -6.06 -0.42
CA GLY A 63 10.42 -6.66 0.78
C GLY A 63 11.16 -5.81 1.82
N SER A 64 12.34 -5.23 1.51
CA SER A 64 13.10 -4.47 2.53
C SER A 64 12.40 -3.16 2.91
N HIS A 65 11.67 -2.55 1.98
CA HIS A 65 10.91 -1.34 2.22
C HIS A 65 9.61 -1.60 3.01
N ALA A 66 9.03 -2.79 2.92
CA ALA A 66 7.95 -3.21 3.81
C ALA A 66 8.39 -3.26 5.29
N ALA A 67 9.68 -3.59 5.53
CA ALA A 67 10.27 -3.52 6.87
C ALA A 67 10.40 -2.08 7.38
N ASP A 68 10.76 -1.11 6.51
CA ASP A 68 10.81 0.31 6.89
C ASP A 68 9.41 0.83 7.27
N VAL A 69 8.38 0.38 6.57
CA VAL A 69 6.98 0.66 6.92
C VAL A 69 6.58 0.00 8.24
N GLY A 70 7.02 -1.26 8.46
CA GLY A 70 6.84 -1.96 9.73
C GLY A 70 7.44 -1.16 10.89
N ASN A 71 8.67 -0.67 10.72
CA ASN A 71 9.33 0.17 11.72
C ASN A 71 8.57 1.48 11.99
N HIS A 72 7.99 2.12 10.98
CA HIS A 72 7.14 3.31 11.14
C HIS A 72 5.84 2.99 11.85
N TRP A 73 5.23 1.85 11.53
CA TRP A 73 4.05 1.36 12.23
C TRP A 73 4.36 1.07 13.71
N GLU A 74 5.44 0.32 13.99
CA GLU A 74 5.82 -0.04 15.35
C GLU A 74 6.36 1.17 16.15
N GLY A 75 6.99 2.15 15.48
CA GLY A 75 7.65 3.29 16.13
C GLY A 75 6.76 4.47 16.52
N GLY A 76 5.46 4.46 16.26
CA GLY A 76 4.61 5.61 16.63
C GLY A 76 3.13 5.46 16.30
N ILE A 77 2.80 4.93 15.11
CA ILE A 77 1.41 4.82 14.67
C ILE A 77 0.69 3.73 15.50
N LYS A 78 1.33 2.59 15.71
CA LYS A 78 0.80 1.51 16.54
C LYS A 78 0.61 1.97 17.99
N ASP A 79 1.64 2.63 18.55
CA ASP A 79 1.58 3.17 19.92
C ASP A 79 0.43 4.15 20.08
N PHE A 80 0.16 5.00 19.06
CA PHE A 80 -0.98 5.92 19.10
C PHE A 80 -2.30 5.19 19.28
N TYR A 81 -2.56 4.11 18.51
CA TYR A 81 -3.81 3.37 18.63
C TYR A 81 -3.89 2.55 19.93
N GLU A 82 -2.79 1.93 20.37
CA GLU A 82 -2.75 1.18 21.61
C GLU A 82 -2.95 2.08 22.84
N LEU A 83 -2.27 3.22 22.87
CA LEU A 83 -2.43 4.21 23.95
C LEU A 83 -3.85 4.80 23.95
N SER A 84 -4.39 5.14 22.79
CA SER A 84 -5.75 5.67 22.69
C SER A 84 -6.81 4.70 23.25
N ALA A 85 -6.61 3.39 23.08
CA ALA A 85 -7.50 2.36 23.61
C ALA A 85 -7.55 2.34 25.15
N PHE A 86 -6.49 2.82 25.85
CA PHE A 86 -6.43 2.91 27.32
C PHE A 86 -6.71 4.32 27.83
N GLU A 87 -6.09 5.32 27.24
CA GLU A 87 -6.11 6.70 27.75
C GLU A 87 -7.47 7.37 27.54
N VAL A 88 -8.16 7.07 26.42
CA VAL A 88 -9.47 7.70 26.15
C VAL A 88 -10.55 7.21 27.12
N PRO A 89 -10.71 5.90 27.39
CA PRO A 89 -11.64 5.43 28.43
C PRO A 89 -11.31 5.98 29.81
N GLU A 90 -10.04 6.10 30.17
CA GLU A 90 -9.64 6.71 31.44
C GLU A 90 -10.01 8.20 31.51
N ALA A 91 -9.73 8.96 30.42
CA ALA A 91 -10.10 10.37 30.32
C ALA A 91 -11.62 10.56 30.38
N LEU A 92 -12.38 9.67 29.74
CA LEU A 92 -13.85 9.65 29.77
C LEU A 92 -14.36 9.44 31.19
N GLY A 93 -13.82 8.48 31.93
CA GLY A 93 -14.15 8.26 33.36
C GLY A 93 -13.86 9.50 34.21
N ARG A 94 -12.71 10.13 34.01
CA ARG A 94 -12.34 11.38 34.72
C ARG A 94 -13.26 12.54 34.37
N ALA A 95 -13.64 12.70 33.10
CA ALA A 95 -14.56 13.75 32.66
C ALA A 95 -15.97 13.57 33.29
N PHE A 96 -16.46 12.33 33.31
CA PHE A 96 -17.74 11.99 33.93
C PHE A 96 -17.75 12.29 35.43
N LEU A 97 -16.72 11.84 36.17
CA LEU A 97 -16.57 12.07 37.60
C LEU A 97 -16.49 13.56 37.97
N ASN A 98 -15.93 14.37 37.08
CA ASN A 98 -15.83 15.82 37.28
C ASN A 98 -17.04 16.62 36.74
N GLY A 99 -18.09 15.96 36.28
CA GLY A 99 -19.31 16.62 35.76
C GLY A 99 -19.10 17.35 34.41
N LYS A 100 -18.06 17.02 33.67
CA LYS A 100 -17.73 17.63 32.36
C LYS A 100 -18.42 16.89 31.22
N PHE A 101 -19.75 16.88 31.21
CA PHE A 101 -20.53 16.04 30.30
C PHE A 101 -20.36 16.39 28.82
N SER A 102 -20.07 17.63 28.45
CA SER A 102 -19.75 17.98 27.07
C SER A 102 -18.46 17.28 26.57
N GLN A 103 -17.45 17.17 27.45
CA GLN A 103 -16.22 16.44 27.11
C GLN A 103 -16.43 14.93 27.00
N VAL A 104 -17.43 14.38 27.71
CA VAL A 104 -17.77 12.95 27.60
C VAL A 104 -18.22 12.62 26.19
N SER A 105 -19.13 13.43 25.59
CA SER A 105 -19.55 13.23 24.20
C SER A 105 -18.39 13.29 23.23
N ASP A 106 -17.56 14.34 23.32
CA ASP A 106 -16.43 14.54 22.42
C ASP A 106 -15.40 13.39 22.51
N LEU A 107 -15.16 12.84 23.71
CA LEU A 107 -14.28 11.70 23.94
C LEU A 107 -14.85 10.40 23.40
N CYS A 108 -16.17 10.19 23.49
CA CYS A 108 -16.82 9.04 22.87
C CYS A 108 -16.70 9.08 21.35
N ASP A 109 -17.00 10.23 20.73
CA ASP A 109 -16.90 10.43 19.29
C ASP A 109 -15.46 10.24 18.82
N PHE A 110 -14.48 10.75 19.56
CA PHE A 110 -13.06 10.54 19.27
C PHE A 110 -12.67 9.05 19.34
N TYR A 111 -13.11 8.36 20.39
CA TYR A 111 -12.84 6.93 20.56
C TYR A 111 -13.38 6.11 19.40
N ASP A 112 -14.64 6.35 19.01
CA ASP A 112 -15.28 5.67 17.90
C ASP A 112 -14.59 5.96 16.57
N CYS A 113 -14.11 7.19 16.35
CA CYS A 113 -13.33 7.56 15.19
C CYS A 113 -11.99 6.81 15.12
N VAL A 114 -11.27 6.69 16.23
CA VAL A 114 -9.96 5.98 16.31
C VAL A 114 -10.14 4.48 16.14
N GLU A 115 -11.14 3.88 16.81
CA GLU A 115 -11.43 2.44 16.66
C GLU A 115 -11.85 2.07 15.23
N GLY A 116 -12.65 2.92 14.58
CA GLY A 116 -13.15 2.72 13.23
C GLY A 116 -12.23 3.25 12.12
N SER A 117 -10.99 3.64 12.43
CA SER A 117 -10.11 4.31 11.48
C SER A 117 -9.81 3.51 10.22
N TYR A 118 -10.14 4.08 9.05
CA TYR A 118 -9.70 3.53 7.76
C TYR A 118 -8.18 3.48 7.63
N ALA A 119 -7.45 4.49 8.11
CA ALA A 119 -6.00 4.54 8.03
C ALA A 119 -5.39 3.31 8.72
N ARG A 120 -5.83 3.02 9.96
CA ARG A 120 -5.42 1.84 10.72
C ARG A 120 -5.68 0.54 9.96
N LEU A 121 -6.92 0.33 9.50
CA LEU A 121 -7.29 -0.95 8.88
C LEU A 121 -6.60 -1.17 7.54
N ILE A 122 -6.45 -0.13 6.74
CA ILE A 122 -5.71 -0.19 5.47
C ILE A 122 -4.25 -0.55 5.71
N LEU A 123 -3.60 0.05 6.70
CA LEU A 123 -2.21 -0.26 7.05
C LEU A 123 -2.05 -1.72 7.49
N LEU A 124 -2.94 -2.22 8.35
CA LEU A 124 -2.92 -3.61 8.80
C LEU A 124 -3.09 -4.59 7.64
N VAL A 125 -3.98 -4.29 6.68
CA VAL A 125 -4.13 -5.10 5.47
C VAL A 125 -2.88 -5.03 4.59
N ASP A 126 -2.28 -3.85 4.38
CA ASP A 126 -1.04 -3.71 3.60
C ASP A 126 0.12 -4.50 4.22
N MET A 127 0.26 -4.48 5.56
CA MET A 127 1.27 -5.28 6.27
C MET A 127 1.02 -6.78 6.08
N LEU A 128 -0.24 -7.22 6.18
CA LEU A 128 -0.60 -8.62 5.94
C LEU A 128 -0.29 -9.05 4.50
N CYS A 129 -0.64 -8.23 3.52
CA CYS A 129 -0.31 -8.47 2.12
C CYS A 129 1.20 -8.54 1.88
N SER A 130 1.99 -7.67 2.52
CA SER A 130 3.45 -7.69 2.43
C SER A 130 4.02 -9.00 2.98
N LYS A 131 3.54 -9.47 4.13
CA LYS A 131 3.95 -10.76 4.72
C LYS A 131 3.57 -11.95 3.83
N LEU A 132 2.39 -11.92 3.24
CA LEU A 132 1.96 -12.97 2.32
C LEU A 132 2.86 -13.04 1.08
N VAL A 133 3.24 -11.88 0.53
CA VAL A 133 4.14 -11.80 -0.64
C VAL A 133 5.53 -12.32 -0.33
N THR A 134 6.08 -12.01 0.84
CA THR A 134 7.43 -12.45 1.27
C THR A 134 7.47 -13.90 1.79
N GLN A 135 6.32 -14.56 1.93
CA GLN A 135 6.18 -15.88 2.54
C GLN A 135 6.61 -15.95 4.03
N ASP A 136 6.60 -14.81 4.71
CA ASP A 136 7.02 -14.73 6.11
C ASP A 136 5.88 -15.05 7.11
N LEU A 137 4.72 -15.52 6.62
CA LEU A 137 3.59 -15.92 7.47
C LEU A 137 3.84 -17.32 8.09
N VAL A 138 4.32 -17.33 9.31
CA VAL A 138 4.36 -18.56 10.13
C VAL A 138 2.97 -18.89 10.70
N ASP A 139 2.74 -20.14 11.12
CA ASP A 139 1.40 -20.61 11.54
C ASP A 139 0.77 -19.75 12.64
N SER A 140 1.54 -19.28 13.63
CA SER A 140 1.04 -18.38 14.68
C SER A 140 0.58 -17.02 14.15
N GLU A 141 1.17 -16.53 13.06
CA GLU A 141 0.79 -15.29 12.40
C GLU A 141 -0.42 -15.47 11.48
N ARG A 142 -0.63 -16.68 10.93
CA ARG A 142 -1.86 -17.03 10.18
C ARG A 142 -3.10 -16.89 11.05
N ASP A 143 -3.07 -17.40 12.28
CA ASP A 143 -4.18 -17.24 13.23
C ASP A 143 -4.46 -15.75 13.55
N HIS A 144 -3.39 -14.97 13.68
CA HIS A 144 -3.52 -13.52 13.89
C HIS A 144 -4.12 -12.81 12.68
N ALA A 145 -3.69 -13.18 11.48
CA ALA A 145 -4.22 -12.66 10.23
C ALA A 145 -5.70 -12.97 10.05
N VAL A 146 -6.12 -14.21 10.37
CA VAL A 146 -7.53 -14.60 10.32
C VAL A 146 -8.37 -13.77 11.31
N LYS A 147 -7.90 -13.58 12.54
CA LYS A 147 -8.58 -12.71 13.53
C LYS A 147 -8.67 -11.26 13.08
N LEU A 148 -7.61 -10.73 12.47
CA LEU A 148 -7.61 -9.38 11.91
C LEU A 148 -8.65 -9.24 10.79
N LEU A 149 -8.68 -10.18 9.85
CA LEU A 149 -9.64 -10.13 8.75
C LEU A 149 -11.09 -10.30 9.25
N GLN A 150 -11.31 -11.13 10.28
CA GLN A 150 -12.61 -11.23 10.95
C GLN A 150 -13.00 -9.89 11.60
N TYR A 151 -12.08 -9.26 12.31
CA TYR A 151 -12.32 -7.94 12.92
C TYR A 151 -12.69 -6.88 11.87
N ILE A 152 -11.95 -6.83 10.74
CA ILE A 152 -12.25 -5.91 9.63
C ILE A 152 -13.65 -6.21 9.06
N PHE A 153 -13.99 -7.47 8.87
CA PHE A 153 -15.31 -7.88 8.40
C PHE A 153 -16.41 -7.40 9.33
N ASP A 154 -16.25 -7.60 10.65
CA ASP A 154 -17.22 -7.19 11.66
C ASP A 154 -17.40 -5.66 11.69
N MET A 155 -16.31 -4.90 11.58
CA MET A 155 -16.35 -3.44 11.48
C MET A 155 -17.09 -2.94 10.24
N ILE A 156 -16.89 -3.61 9.10
CA ILE A 156 -17.60 -3.33 7.84
C ILE A 156 -19.11 -3.60 7.98
N GLN A 157 -19.47 -4.74 8.58
CA GLN A 157 -20.87 -5.14 8.76
C GLN A 157 -21.62 -4.23 9.74
N ALA A 158 -20.94 -3.82 10.81
CA ALA A 158 -21.50 -2.92 11.81
C ALA A 158 -21.57 -1.44 11.35
N ASP A 159 -21.04 -1.13 10.15
CA ASP A 159 -20.93 0.22 9.60
C ASP A 159 -20.21 1.22 10.55
N ARG A 160 -19.20 0.73 11.27
CA ARG A 160 -18.44 1.49 12.28
C ARG A 160 -17.16 2.12 11.75
N LEU A 161 -16.97 2.13 10.44
CA LEU A 161 -15.75 2.68 9.82
C LEU A 161 -15.82 4.20 9.71
N SER A 162 -14.71 4.86 10.07
CA SER A 162 -14.55 6.32 10.06
C SER A 162 -13.34 6.75 9.24
N ASP A 163 -13.51 7.75 8.38
CA ASP A 163 -12.43 8.32 7.56
C ASP A 163 -12.01 9.68 8.11
N GLN A 164 -10.93 9.68 8.88
CA GLN A 164 -10.36 10.89 9.48
C GLN A 164 -9.16 11.42 8.70
N ARG A 165 -8.83 10.83 7.54
CA ARG A 165 -7.68 11.23 6.74
C ARG A 165 -7.87 12.61 6.16
N ASP A 166 -6.85 13.46 6.34
CA ASP A 166 -6.83 14.80 5.78
C ASP A 166 -6.35 14.77 4.31
N THR A 167 -7.29 14.59 3.39
CA THR A 167 -7.03 14.42 1.96
C THR A 167 -7.00 15.73 1.18
N HIS A 168 -7.01 16.90 1.85
CA HIS A 168 -7.11 18.21 1.19
C HIS A 168 -6.00 19.18 1.56
N LEU A 169 -4.85 18.68 2.05
CA LEU A 169 -3.72 19.52 2.47
C LEU A 169 -2.95 20.14 1.30
N LEU A 170 -2.93 19.46 0.15
CA LEU A 170 -2.27 19.97 -1.06
C LEU A 170 -3.19 20.91 -1.85
N PRO A 171 -2.62 21.94 -2.50
CA PRO A 171 -3.41 22.94 -3.22
C PRO A 171 -4.08 22.37 -4.49
N TRP A 172 -5.07 23.10 -4.99
CA TRP A 172 -5.66 22.86 -6.31
C TRP A 172 -4.66 23.21 -7.42
N ILE A 173 -4.58 22.36 -8.45
CA ILE A 173 -3.80 22.67 -9.68
C ILE A 173 -4.59 23.63 -10.56
N ASN A 174 -5.90 23.42 -10.63
CA ASN A 174 -6.79 24.21 -11.47
C ASN A 174 -8.10 24.45 -10.71
N GLU A 175 -8.30 25.69 -10.25
CA GLU A 175 -9.48 26.06 -9.49
C GLU A 175 -10.77 25.95 -10.32
N THR A 176 -10.71 26.17 -11.63
CA THR A 176 -11.88 26.11 -12.53
C THR A 176 -12.32 24.64 -12.76
N GLN A 177 -11.39 23.70 -12.84
CA GLN A 177 -11.68 22.27 -13.02
C GLN A 177 -11.79 21.53 -11.69
N LYS A 178 -11.53 22.19 -10.56
CA LYS A 178 -11.48 21.58 -9.22
C LYS A 178 -10.57 20.33 -9.16
N THR A 179 -9.47 20.35 -9.93
CA THR A 179 -8.50 19.27 -9.93
C THR A 179 -7.53 19.47 -8.77
N HIS A 180 -7.60 18.60 -7.78
CA HIS A 180 -6.73 18.65 -6.63
C HIS A 180 -5.37 18.01 -6.95
N LEU A 181 -4.27 18.63 -6.51
CA LEU A 181 -2.91 18.12 -6.73
C LEU A 181 -2.75 16.71 -6.15
N GLU A 182 -3.40 16.45 -5.05
CA GLU A 182 -3.43 15.17 -4.36
C GLU A 182 -3.98 14.03 -5.23
N SER A 183 -5.06 14.28 -5.99
CA SER A 183 -5.63 13.28 -6.89
C SER A 183 -4.71 12.93 -8.06
N VAL A 184 -3.93 13.90 -8.54
CA VAL A 184 -2.96 13.69 -9.64
C VAL A 184 -1.72 12.94 -9.15
N LEU A 185 -1.31 13.17 -7.91
CA LEU A 185 -0.14 12.54 -7.30
C LEU A 185 -0.48 11.27 -6.50
N SER A 186 -1.76 10.87 -6.46
CA SER A 186 -2.15 9.64 -5.78
C SER A 186 -1.56 8.40 -6.46
N CYS A 187 -1.32 7.36 -5.68
CA CYS A 187 -0.90 6.05 -6.18
C CYS A 187 -2.08 5.18 -6.67
N GLY A 188 -3.26 5.80 -6.81
CA GLY A 188 -4.50 5.15 -7.27
C GLY A 188 -5.73 5.73 -6.57
N PRO A 189 -6.92 5.16 -6.76
CA PRO A 189 -8.14 5.59 -6.08
C PRO A 189 -7.99 5.57 -4.57
N LEU A 190 -8.64 6.50 -3.87
CA LEU A 190 -8.62 6.56 -2.40
C LEU A 190 -9.25 5.29 -1.81
N ARG A 191 -8.46 4.55 -1.06
CA ARG A 191 -8.87 3.29 -0.43
C ARG A 191 -9.87 3.56 0.69
N LYS A 192 -11.06 2.97 0.58
CA LYS A 192 -12.18 3.07 1.53
C LYS A 192 -12.82 1.71 1.78
N LYS A 193 -14.04 1.69 2.35
CA LYS A 193 -14.83 0.49 2.67
C LYS A 193 -14.87 -0.54 1.52
N GLN A 194 -15.08 -0.11 0.29
CA GLN A 194 -15.14 -1.01 -0.87
C GLN A 194 -13.79 -1.67 -1.16
N TRP A 195 -12.67 -0.92 -1.01
CA TRP A 195 -11.33 -1.48 -1.13
C TRP A 195 -11.06 -2.55 -0.05
N LEU A 196 -11.44 -2.27 1.22
CA LEU A 196 -11.32 -3.26 2.30
C LEU A 196 -12.14 -4.52 2.01
N LYS A 197 -13.36 -4.39 1.48
CA LYS A 197 -14.17 -5.54 1.04
C LYS A 197 -13.47 -6.35 -0.04
N ALA A 198 -12.88 -5.69 -1.06
CA ALA A 198 -12.14 -6.35 -2.11
C ALA A 198 -10.94 -7.12 -1.56
N MET A 199 -10.18 -6.52 -0.66
CA MET A 199 -9.03 -7.17 -0.04
C MET A 199 -9.42 -8.35 0.84
N LEU A 200 -10.54 -8.27 1.58
CA LEU A 200 -11.10 -9.41 2.30
C LEU A 200 -11.45 -10.55 1.35
N GLU A 201 -12.08 -10.25 0.21
CA GLU A 201 -12.42 -11.25 -0.80
C GLU A 201 -11.17 -11.90 -1.40
N ILE A 202 -10.14 -11.14 -1.72
CA ILE A 202 -8.87 -11.61 -2.24
C ILE A 202 -8.16 -12.50 -1.21
N LEU A 203 -7.97 -12.00 0.01
CA LEU A 203 -7.22 -12.70 1.06
C LEU A 203 -7.93 -13.97 1.57
N SER A 204 -9.25 -14.06 1.44
CA SER A 204 -10.00 -15.26 1.82
C SER A 204 -9.73 -16.48 0.91
N VAL A 205 -9.01 -16.32 -0.19
CA VAL A 205 -8.51 -17.43 -1.01
C VAL A 205 -7.34 -18.14 -0.31
N ALA A 206 -6.46 -17.35 0.34
CA ALA A 206 -5.28 -17.89 1.03
C ALA A 206 -5.49 -18.13 2.53
N LEU A 207 -6.49 -17.50 3.14
CA LEU A 207 -6.77 -17.54 4.57
C LEU A 207 -8.24 -17.91 4.81
N PRO A 208 -8.55 -18.82 5.78
CA PRO A 208 -9.92 -19.24 6.08
C PRO A 208 -10.70 -18.10 6.79
N THR A 209 -11.27 -17.22 6.01
CA THR A 209 -12.02 -16.04 6.49
C THR A 209 -13.46 -16.05 5.99
N PRO A 210 -14.38 -15.30 6.64
CA PRO A 210 -15.74 -15.16 6.14
C PRO A 210 -15.77 -14.56 4.72
N SER A 211 -16.70 -15.03 3.91
CA SER A 211 -16.91 -14.47 2.57
C SER A 211 -17.32 -13.00 2.67
N ALA A 212 -16.54 -12.12 2.04
CA ALA A 212 -16.91 -10.72 1.91
C ALA A 212 -18.17 -10.56 1.03
N PRO A 213 -18.97 -9.50 1.23
CA PRO A 213 -20.10 -9.18 0.36
C PRO A 213 -19.64 -8.95 -1.07
N THR A 214 -20.35 -9.52 -2.03
CA THR A 214 -20.01 -9.54 -3.47
C THR A 214 -20.20 -8.21 -4.21
N ASP A 215 -20.76 -7.19 -3.58
CA ASP A 215 -21.06 -5.90 -4.22
C ASP A 215 -19.85 -4.94 -4.07
N ILE A 216 -18.90 -5.05 -5.02
CA ILE A 216 -17.68 -4.22 -5.07
C ILE A 216 -17.66 -3.48 -6.41
N SER A 217 -17.62 -2.15 -6.35
CA SER A 217 -17.47 -1.30 -7.53
C SER A 217 -16.02 -1.29 -8.01
N SER A 218 -15.81 -1.42 -9.33
CA SER A 218 -14.47 -1.46 -9.95
C SER A 218 -13.73 -0.13 -9.94
N ASP A 219 -14.44 0.99 -9.78
CA ASP A 219 -13.87 2.35 -9.77
C ASP A 219 -13.08 2.68 -8.51
N VAL A 220 -13.18 1.86 -7.46
CA VAL A 220 -12.42 2.02 -6.20
C VAL A 220 -11.10 1.26 -6.20
N LEU A 221 -10.82 0.47 -7.23
CA LEU A 221 -9.63 -0.34 -7.41
C LEU A 221 -8.75 0.23 -8.51
N THR A 222 -7.43 -0.01 -8.40
CA THR A 222 -6.56 0.13 -9.57
C THR A 222 -6.83 -0.99 -10.56
N GLY A 223 -6.39 -0.83 -11.82
CA GLY A 223 -6.52 -1.93 -12.81
C GLY A 223 -5.91 -3.25 -12.32
N PRO A 224 -4.64 -3.25 -11.81
CA PRO A 224 -4.04 -4.44 -11.21
C PRO A 224 -4.84 -5.04 -10.04
N GLU A 225 -5.33 -4.22 -9.10
CA GLU A 225 -6.15 -4.68 -7.96
C GLU A 225 -7.48 -5.31 -8.44
N GLY A 226 -8.11 -4.74 -9.47
CA GLY A 226 -9.33 -5.30 -10.07
C GLY A 226 -9.09 -6.66 -10.70
N ALA A 227 -8.02 -6.80 -11.48
CA ALA A 227 -7.64 -8.07 -12.07
C ALA A 227 -7.31 -9.15 -11.01
N LEU A 228 -6.69 -8.74 -9.89
CA LEU A 228 -6.42 -9.65 -8.76
C LEU A 228 -7.72 -10.14 -8.10
N LEU A 229 -8.71 -9.26 -7.97
CA LEU A 229 -10.03 -9.63 -7.46
C LEU A 229 -10.74 -10.63 -8.38
N ASP A 230 -10.67 -10.42 -9.70
CA ASP A 230 -11.26 -11.34 -10.68
C ASP A 230 -10.55 -12.71 -10.65
N LEU A 231 -9.22 -12.74 -10.50
CA LEU A 231 -8.47 -13.97 -10.27
C LEU A 231 -8.93 -14.68 -9.00
N ALA A 232 -9.07 -13.96 -7.89
CA ALA A 232 -9.50 -14.54 -6.62
C ALA A 232 -10.90 -15.16 -6.70
N ARG A 233 -11.82 -14.52 -7.41
CA ARG A 233 -13.17 -15.04 -7.69
C ARG A 233 -13.12 -16.34 -8.51
N ALA A 234 -12.35 -16.31 -9.60
CA ALA A 234 -12.19 -17.49 -10.46
C ALA A 234 -11.58 -18.68 -9.70
N LEU A 235 -10.60 -18.44 -8.83
CA LEU A 235 -10.00 -19.48 -8.00
C LEU A 235 -10.99 -20.10 -7.01
N ARG A 236 -11.88 -19.30 -6.42
CA ARG A 236 -12.96 -19.80 -5.56
C ARG A 236 -13.96 -20.66 -6.31
N GLU A 237 -14.28 -20.31 -7.56
CA GLU A 237 -15.18 -21.07 -8.43
C GLU A 237 -14.51 -22.33 -8.99
N GLY A 238 -13.23 -22.55 -8.71
CA GLY A 238 -12.46 -23.69 -9.22
C GLY A 238 -12.09 -23.56 -10.70
N THR A 239 -12.16 -22.37 -11.27
CA THR A 239 -11.82 -22.08 -12.67
C THR A 239 -10.38 -21.62 -12.80
N ASN A 240 -9.43 -22.54 -13.00
CA ASN A 240 -8.00 -22.22 -13.16
C ASN A 240 -7.66 -21.53 -14.51
N LEU A 241 -8.61 -21.38 -15.42
CA LEU A 241 -8.43 -20.76 -16.74
C LEU A 241 -8.14 -19.24 -16.67
N ALA A 242 -8.39 -18.59 -15.52
CA ALA A 242 -8.17 -17.16 -15.35
C ALA A 242 -6.69 -16.77 -15.11
N ALA A 243 -5.85 -17.69 -14.65
CA ALA A 243 -4.46 -17.38 -14.30
C ALA A 243 -3.62 -16.87 -15.49
N PRO A 244 -3.62 -17.48 -16.70
CA PRO A 244 -2.86 -16.95 -17.82
C PRO A 244 -3.28 -15.54 -18.22
N SER A 245 -4.60 -15.27 -18.30
CA SER A 245 -5.14 -13.95 -18.63
C SER A 245 -4.76 -12.89 -17.57
N PHE A 246 -4.75 -13.25 -16.29
CA PHE A 246 -4.31 -12.37 -15.23
C PHE A 246 -2.86 -11.91 -15.41
N PHE A 247 -1.92 -12.83 -15.68
CA PHE A 247 -0.51 -12.47 -15.86
C PHE A 247 -0.26 -11.67 -17.14
N GLU A 248 -1.00 -11.92 -18.22
CA GLU A 248 -0.98 -11.08 -19.42
C GLU A 248 -1.46 -9.66 -19.13
N GLN A 249 -2.49 -9.51 -18.30
CA GLN A 249 -2.95 -8.19 -17.87
C GLN A 249 -1.88 -7.50 -17.01
N MET A 250 -1.23 -8.19 -16.05
CA MET A 250 -0.15 -7.61 -15.26
C MET A 250 1.02 -7.15 -16.14
N HIS A 251 1.40 -7.94 -17.14
CA HIS A 251 2.41 -7.54 -18.13
C HIS A 251 1.96 -6.29 -18.90
N THR A 252 0.69 -6.22 -19.31
CA THR A 252 0.13 -5.06 -20.02
C THR A 252 0.18 -3.81 -19.14
N TYR A 253 -0.25 -3.88 -17.89
CA TYR A 253 -0.18 -2.76 -16.95
C TYR A 253 1.26 -2.31 -16.71
N ALA A 254 2.20 -3.23 -16.52
CA ALA A 254 3.62 -2.90 -16.34
C ALA A 254 4.22 -2.25 -17.59
N SER A 255 3.86 -2.71 -18.79
CA SER A 255 4.37 -2.17 -20.06
C SER A 255 3.80 -0.78 -20.41
N GLN A 256 2.60 -0.49 -19.96
CA GLN A 256 1.91 0.79 -20.16
C GLN A 256 2.17 1.80 -19.03
N ALA A 257 2.89 1.41 -17.99
CA ALA A 257 3.18 2.25 -16.85
C ALA A 257 3.84 3.57 -17.24
N THR A 258 3.30 4.67 -16.76
CA THR A 258 3.80 6.03 -17.00
C THR A 258 4.74 6.49 -15.90
N ALA A 259 4.70 5.84 -14.74
CA ALA A 259 5.56 6.11 -13.59
C ALA A 259 6.12 4.80 -13.00
N PRO A 260 7.32 4.83 -12.42
CA PRO A 260 7.94 3.64 -11.79
C PRO A 260 7.04 2.96 -10.76
N PHE A 261 6.29 3.73 -9.97
CA PHE A 261 5.33 3.18 -9.03
C PHE A 261 4.29 2.27 -9.70
N GLU A 262 3.73 2.65 -10.84
CA GLU A 262 2.70 1.86 -11.54
C GLU A 262 3.26 0.49 -11.97
N MET A 263 4.51 0.46 -12.42
CA MET A 263 5.21 -0.79 -12.75
C MET A 263 5.42 -1.65 -11.51
N LEU A 264 5.91 -1.06 -10.41
CA LEU A 264 6.08 -1.75 -9.13
C LEU A 264 4.76 -2.32 -8.62
N HIS A 265 3.67 -1.56 -8.74
CA HIS A 265 2.34 -1.98 -8.31
C HIS A 265 1.81 -3.15 -9.14
N ALA A 266 1.96 -3.12 -10.46
CA ALA A 266 1.59 -4.25 -11.32
C ALA A 266 2.44 -5.50 -11.01
N ALA A 267 3.74 -5.34 -10.79
CA ALA A 267 4.64 -6.42 -10.42
C ALA A 267 4.25 -7.04 -9.07
N TRP A 268 4.04 -6.22 -8.04
CA TRP A 268 3.60 -6.67 -6.73
C TRP A 268 2.27 -7.43 -6.79
N THR A 269 1.30 -6.90 -7.56
CA THR A 269 -0.01 -7.55 -7.74
C THR A 269 0.14 -8.90 -8.43
N GLY A 270 1.07 -9.02 -9.40
CA GLY A 270 1.44 -10.29 -10.02
C GLY A 270 1.95 -11.33 -9.01
N ILE A 271 2.82 -10.90 -8.08
CA ILE A 271 3.33 -11.78 -7.01
C ILE A 271 2.19 -12.21 -6.07
N MET A 272 1.30 -11.30 -5.71
CA MET A 272 0.11 -11.64 -4.91
C MET A 272 -0.72 -12.73 -5.60
N GLY A 273 -0.97 -12.59 -6.90
CA GLY A 273 -1.68 -13.61 -7.69
C GLY A 273 -0.98 -14.98 -7.64
N LEU A 274 0.36 -15.01 -7.70
CA LEU A 274 1.13 -16.24 -7.51
C LEU A 274 0.90 -16.85 -6.13
N ARG A 275 0.91 -16.06 -5.06
CA ARG A 275 0.66 -16.55 -3.70
C ARG A 275 -0.73 -17.12 -3.51
N LEU A 276 -1.74 -16.53 -4.16
CA LEU A 276 -3.10 -17.08 -4.17
C LEU A 276 -3.16 -18.44 -4.88
N LEU A 277 -2.46 -18.59 -6.01
CA LEU A 277 -2.37 -19.85 -6.75
C LEU A 277 -1.64 -20.93 -5.95
N GLU A 278 -0.53 -20.60 -5.27
CA GLU A 278 0.18 -21.50 -4.36
C GLU A 278 -0.73 -22.02 -3.26
N ALA A 279 -1.46 -21.12 -2.59
CA ALA A 279 -2.38 -21.49 -1.52
C ALA A 279 -3.50 -22.44 -2.01
N VAL A 280 -4.04 -22.24 -3.21
CA VAL A 280 -5.02 -23.15 -3.80
C VAL A 280 -4.37 -24.47 -4.22
N GLY A 281 -3.14 -24.43 -4.76
CA GLY A 281 -2.35 -25.61 -5.16
C GLY A 281 -2.10 -26.55 -3.98
N GLU A 282 -1.66 -26.02 -2.86
CA GLU A 282 -1.47 -26.78 -1.61
C GLU A 282 -2.76 -27.48 -1.16
N GLY A 283 -3.90 -26.78 -1.23
CA GLY A 283 -5.21 -27.34 -0.89
C GLY A 283 -5.72 -28.44 -1.84
N THR A 284 -5.23 -28.46 -3.10
CA THR A 284 -5.67 -29.40 -4.15
C THR A 284 -4.62 -30.42 -4.56
N ASN A 285 -3.43 -30.41 -3.95
CA ASN A 285 -2.26 -31.23 -4.33
C ASN A 285 -1.84 -31.05 -5.82
N LYS A 286 -2.12 -29.88 -6.42
CA LYS A 286 -1.69 -29.56 -7.78
C LYS A 286 -0.39 -28.78 -7.77
N ASP A 287 0.52 -29.12 -8.69
CA ASP A 287 1.74 -28.34 -8.88
C ASP A 287 1.37 -26.95 -9.44
N ILE A 288 2.06 -25.91 -8.94
CA ILE A 288 1.89 -24.53 -9.42
C ILE A 288 2.18 -24.41 -10.93
N LYS A 289 3.07 -25.26 -11.48
CA LYS A 289 3.35 -25.35 -12.91
C LYS A 289 2.11 -25.70 -13.72
N ASP A 290 1.29 -26.63 -13.21
CA ASP A 290 0.07 -27.06 -13.85
C ASP A 290 -1.02 -25.97 -13.82
N LEU A 291 -1.00 -25.14 -12.76
CA LEU A 291 -1.93 -24.03 -12.59
C LEU A 291 -1.58 -22.82 -13.47
N LEU A 292 -0.28 -22.51 -13.58
CA LEU A 292 0.20 -21.38 -14.37
C LEU A 292 0.14 -21.61 -15.88
N GLY A 293 0.51 -22.81 -16.32
CA GLY A 293 0.67 -23.09 -17.73
C GLY A 293 1.81 -22.31 -18.42
N PRO A 294 2.12 -22.58 -19.68
CA PRO A 294 3.24 -21.97 -20.39
C PRO A 294 3.06 -20.46 -20.65
N VAL A 295 1.83 -19.99 -20.77
CA VAL A 295 1.53 -18.58 -21.06
C VAL A 295 1.87 -17.69 -19.86
N ALA A 296 1.51 -18.12 -18.65
CA ALA A 296 1.81 -17.37 -17.43
C ALA A 296 3.32 -17.28 -17.16
N GLY A 297 4.07 -18.37 -17.44
CA GLY A 297 5.54 -18.38 -17.34
C GLY A 297 6.18 -17.33 -18.26
N SER A 298 5.71 -17.18 -19.50
CA SER A 298 6.21 -16.16 -20.42
C SER A 298 5.85 -14.73 -19.97
N ALA A 299 4.64 -14.50 -19.48
CA ALA A 299 4.22 -13.20 -18.99
C ALA A 299 5.04 -12.77 -17.76
N LEU A 300 5.31 -13.68 -16.83
CA LEU A 300 6.18 -13.43 -15.67
C LEU A 300 7.61 -13.09 -16.09
N SER A 301 8.18 -13.81 -17.09
CA SER A 301 9.48 -13.49 -17.65
C SER A 301 9.49 -12.09 -18.27
N ASN A 302 8.46 -11.73 -19.01
CA ASN A 302 8.34 -10.41 -19.62
C ASN A 302 8.25 -9.28 -18.57
N ILE A 303 7.51 -9.47 -17.46
CA ILE A 303 7.48 -8.51 -16.35
C ILE A 303 8.87 -8.37 -15.71
N HIS A 304 9.55 -9.49 -15.47
CA HIS A 304 10.93 -9.50 -14.96
C HIS A 304 11.86 -8.69 -15.86
N ASP A 305 11.81 -8.90 -17.18
CA ASP A 305 12.65 -8.20 -18.14
C ASP A 305 12.33 -6.70 -18.22
N LEU A 306 11.04 -6.32 -18.06
CA LEU A 306 10.63 -4.92 -17.97
C LEU A 306 11.21 -4.25 -16.72
N LEU A 307 11.20 -4.91 -15.57
CA LEU A 307 11.77 -4.39 -14.32
C LEU A 307 13.29 -4.20 -14.45
N ILE A 308 14.01 -5.16 -15.07
CA ILE A 308 15.43 -5.03 -15.34
C ILE A 308 15.70 -3.83 -16.27
N LYS A 309 14.96 -3.74 -17.37
CA LYS A 309 15.11 -2.63 -18.33
C LYS A 309 14.85 -1.28 -17.69
N GLU A 310 13.86 -1.18 -16.77
CA GLU A 310 13.60 0.05 -16.04
C GLU A 310 14.72 0.37 -15.05
N MET A 311 15.29 -0.66 -14.39
CA MET A 311 16.42 -0.50 -13.48
C MET A 311 17.66 0.04 -14.19
N ASP A 312 17.90 -0.37 -15.45
CA ASP A 312 19.05 0.05 -16.23
C ASP A 312 18.91 1.46 -16.82
N LYS A 313 17.71 2.05 -16.81
CA LYS A 313 17.55 3.45 -17.23
C LYS A 313 18.27 4.39 -16.27
N ASN A 314 19.13 5.23 -16.82
CA ASN A 314 19.79 6.29 -16.07
C ASN A 314 18.95 7.59 -16.14
N ILE A 315 18.60 8.13 -14.98
CA ILE A 315 17.90 9.45 -14.90
C ILE A 315 18.86 10.61 -15.27
N HIS A 316 20.16 10.34 -15.37
CA HIS A 316 21.22 11.34 -15.44
C HIS A 316 21.40 12.06 -16.80
N VAL A 317 20.78 11.60 -17.88
CA VAL A 317 21.31 11.88 -19.23
C VAL A 317 21.19 13.35 -19.70
N ASN A 318 20.34 14.20 -19.12
CA ASN A 318 20.15 15.56 -19.66
C ASN A 318 20.12 16.71 -18.62
N LEU A 319 20.47 16.48 -17.37
CA LEU A 319 20.31 17.47 -16.29
C LEU A 319 21.64 17.99 -15.70
N THR A 320 22.76 17.35 -16.03
CA THR A 320 24.06 17.61 -15.40
C THR A 320 24.60 19.02 -15.63
N GLU A 321 24.25 19.67 -16.74
CA GLU A 321 24.76 21.02 -17.06
C GLU A 321 24.00 22.15 -16.35
N ARG A 322 22.82 21.86 -15.77
CA ARG A 322 21.92 22.87 -15.17
C ARG A 322 21.83 22.80 -13.66
N LEU A 323 22.35 21.74 -13.06
CA LEU A 323 22.18 21.45 -11.62
C LEU A 323 23.52 21.63 -10.91
N GLY A 324 23.52 22.39 -9.82
CA GLY A 324 24.68 22.45 -8.91
C GLY A 324 24.93 21.09 -8.20
N ALA A 325 26.04 20.99 -7.44
CA ALA A 325 26.46 19.75 -6.78
C ALA A 325 25.36 19.11 -5.90
N SER A 326 24.55 19.92 -5.22
CA SER A 326 23.42 19.45 -4.39
C SER A 326 22.32 18.81 -5.21
N GLY A 327 22.03 19.35 -6.39
CA GLY A 327 21.03 18.79 -7.31
C GLY A 327 21.46 17.46 -7.91
N LEU A 328 22.75 17.30 -8.22
CA LEU A 328 23.30 16.03 -8.68
C LEU A 328 23.24 14.95 -7.59
N ALA A 329 23.56 15.29 -6.33
CA ALA A 329 23.44 14.36 -5.22
C ALA A 329 22.00 13.89 -5.03
N PHE A 330 21.02 14.81 -5.06
CA PHE A 330 19.60 14.46 -4.95
C PHE A 330 19.14 13.52 -6.08
N ILE A 331 19.56 13.76 -7.33
CA ILE A 331 19.23 12.87 -8.46
C ILE A 331 19.86 11.49 -8.27
N GLN A 332 21.09 11.41 -7.76
CA GLN A 332 21.74 10.14 -7.45
C GLN A 332 21.00 9.36 -6.38
N ASP A 333 20.52 10.03 -5.33
CA ASP A 333 19.73 9.42 -4.26
C ASP A 333 18.37 8.92 -4.76
N VAL A 334 17.70 9.70 -5.63
CA VAL A 334 16.44 9.27 -6.28
C VAL A 334 16.69 8.05 -7.18
N ASP A 335 17.73 8.05 -7.99
CA ASP A 335 18.04 6.92 -8.89
C ASP A 335 18.42 5.66 -8.09
N SER A 336 19.20 5.82 -7.02
CA SER A 336 19.54 4.72 -6.12
C SER A 336 18.30 4.13 -5.44
N GLY A 337 17.45 4.97 -4.86
CA GLY A 337 16.22 4.53 -4.19
C GLY A 337 15.26 3.80 -5.13
N ARG A 338 15.10 4.29 -6.37
CA ARG A 338 14.32 3.64 -7.43
C ARG A 338 14.87 2.26 -7.78
N LYS A 339 16.19 2.17 -8.00
CA LYS A 339 16.86 0.91 -8.34
C LYS A 339 16.74 -0.12 -7.23
N ASP A 340 16.82 0.31 -5.97
CA ASP A 340 16.66 -0.60 -4.83
C ASP A 340 15.22 -1.15 -4.75
N ALA A 341 14.20 -0.31 -4.95
CA ALA A 341 12.80 -0.76 -5.00
C ALA A 341 12.56 -1.77 -6.14
N LEU A 342 13.13 -1.51 -7.32
CA LEU A 342 13.04 -2.43 -8.47
C LEU A 342 13.75 -3.75 -8.22
N LYS A 343 14.93 -3.75 -7.57
CA LYS A 343 15.65 -4.98 -7.18
C LYS A 343 14.82 -5.81 -6.21
N ASP A 344 14.20 -5.18 -5.22
CA ASP A 344 13.37 -5.89 -4.25
C ASP A 344 12.12 -6.49 -4.90
N ALA A 345 11.51 -5.80 -5.86
CA ALA A 345 10.43 -6.33 -6.67
C ALA A 345 10.86 -7.51 -7.57
N LEU A 346 12.12 -7.53 -8.04
CA LEU A 346 12.65 -8.60 -8.89
C LEU A 346 12.86 -9.93 -8.15
N ARG A 347 13.23 -9.92 -6.87
CA ARG A 347 13.59 -11.13 -6.10
C ARG A 347 12.52 -12.22 -6.15
N PRO A 348 11.21 -11.92 -5.84
CA PRO A 348 10.17 -12.94 -5.90
C PRO A 348 9.98 -13.52 -7.30
N TYR A 349 10.05 -12.68 -8.35
CA TYR A 349 9.96 -13.15 -9.74
C TYR A 349 11.08 -14.13 -10.09
N GLN A 350 12.32 -13.83 -9.71
CA GLN A 350 13.46 -14.71 -9.92
C GLN A 350 13.29 -16.05 -9.21
N ALA A 351 12.74 -16.05 -7.99
CA ALA A 351 12.47 -17.28 -7.26
C ALA A 351 11.44 -18.17 -7.99
N VAL A 352 10.32 -17.58 -8.41
CA VAL A 352 9.26 -18.30 -9.13
C VAL A 352 9.74 -18.79 -10.50
N LEU A 353 10.45 -17.96 -11.26
CA LEU A 353 10.98 -18.37 -12.59
C LEU A 353 11.95 -19.55 -12.49
N ARG A 354 12.76 -19.65 -11.42
CA ARG A 354 13.62 -20.82 -11.16
C ARG A 354 12.82 -22.08 -10.86
N THR A 355 11.65 -21.95 -10.26
CA THR A 355 10.76 -23.09 -9.93
C THR A 355 10.03 -23.59 -11.19
N ILE A 356 9.70 -22.69 -12.11
CA ILE A 356 8.98 -23.02 -13.36
C ILE A 356 9.92 -23.60 -14.42
N ALA A 357 11.18 -23.15 -14.46
CA ALA A 357 12.22 -23.67 -15.37
C ALA A 357 12.60 -25.11 -15.01
#